data_5e878585aad36b8c6837c68c5e6c6d2b
#
_entry.id   5e878585aad36b8c6837c68c5e6c6d2b
#
_cell.length_a   1.000
_cell.length_b   1.000
_cell.length_c   1.000
_cell.angle_alpha   90.00
_cell.angle_beta   90.00
_cell.angle_gamma   90.00
#
_symmetry.space_group_name_H-M   'P 1'
#
loop_
_entity.id
_entity.type
_entity.pdbx_description
1 polymer ?
#
loop_
_entity_poly.entity_id
_entity_poly.type
_entity_poly.pdbx_seq_one_letter_code
_entity_poly.pdbx_strand_id
1 'polypeptide(L)'
;MSRSNKASSSFKETSMATAYQNLSEYDFNSVPDASEMNIGIVVAEGNKNITEKLLEGACNTLEKHGVKPENIVVKRVPGSFELTFGAKRLAETKELDAVIVLGCVVRGDTPHFDYVCSGVTQGITELNLMYDIPFIFGLLTTDTMQQSEDRAGGRYGNKGDEAAVTAIKMVNFSA
;
A
#
# COMPACT_ATOMS: atom_id res chain seq x y z
N MET A 1 -4.26 -58.79 7.07
CA MET A 1 -3.37 -57.65 6.79
C MET A 1 -4.15 -56.56 6.13
N SER A 2 -4.66 -55.59 6.90
CA SER A 2 -5.42 -54.46 6.41
C SER A 2 -4.52 -53.23 6.54
N ARG A 3 -4.17 -52.60 5.42
CA ARG A 3 -3.47 -51.30 5.42
C ARG A 3 -4.53 -50.18 5.39
N SER A 4 -4.69 -49.49 6.49
CA SER A 4 -5.50 -48.27 6.54
C SER A 4 -4.72 -47.14 5.91
N ASN A 5 -5.21 -46.63 4.78
CA ASN A 5 -4.77 -45.39 4.16
C ASN A 5 -5.41 -44.22 4.93
N LYS A 6 -4.60 -43.53 5.74
CA LYS A 6 -4.98 -42.24 6.27
C LYS A 6 -4.71 -41.17 5.22
N ALA A 7 -5.75 -40.74 4.53
CA ALA A 7 -5.70 -39.52 3.75
C ALA A 7 -5.63 -38.33 4.71
N SER A 8 -4.46 -37.66 4.77
CA SER A 8 -4.33 -36.38 5.45
C SER A 8 -4.96 -35.32 4.56
N SER A 9 -6.16 -34.91 4.91
CA SER A 9 -6.75 -33.70 4.32
C SER A 9 -6.00 -32.48 4.90
N SER A 10 -5.15 -31.87 4.10
CA SER A 10 -4.60 -30.57 4.42
C SER A 10 -5.73 -29.55 4.26
N PHE A 11 -6.36 -29.19 5.36
CA PHE A 11 -7.17 -27.97 5.40
C PHE A 11 -6.23 -26.79 5.16
N LYS A 12 -6.30 -26.17 3.98
CA LYS A 12 -5.77 -24.83 3.79
C LYS A 12 -6.62 -23.93 4.66
N GLU A 13 -6.08 -23.48 5.79
CA GLU A 13 -6.65 -22.38 6.55
C GLU A 13 -6.70 -21.18 5.61
N THR A 14 -7.89 -20.83 5.17
CA THR A 14 -8.15 -19.54 4.52
C THR A 14 -8.13 -18.49 5.64
N SER A 15 -6.92 -18.08 6.03
CA SER A 15 -6.75 -16.94 6.92
C SER A 15 -7.30 -15.70 6.18
N MET A 16 -8.30 -15.07 6.77
CA MET A 16 -8.83 -13.77 6.29
C MET A 16 -7.84 -12.63 6.54
N ALA A 17 -6.73 -12.88 7.24
CA ALA A 17 -5.63 -11.95 7.41
C ALA A 17 -4.48 -12.39 6.50
N THR A 18 -3.97 -11.48 5.69
CA THR A 18 -2.80 -11.69 4.83
C THR A 18 -1.49 -11.65 5.64
N ALA A 19 -1.50 -12.21 6.86
CA ALA A 19 -0.32 -12.35 7.68
C ALA A 19 0.71 -13.24 6.96
N TYR A 20 1.96 -12.78 6.92
CA TYR A 20 3.09 -13.50 6.33
C TYR A 20 3.04 -13.73 4.80
N GLN A 21 2.12 -13.08 4.10
CA GLN A 21 2.11 -13.09 2.63
C GLN A 21 3.24 -12.19 2.10
N ASN A 22 3.86 -12.60 0.99
CA ASN A 22 4.80 -11.75 0.26
C ASN A 22 4.02 -10.66 -0.49
N LEU A 23 4.22 -9.41 -0.08
CA LEU A 23 3.52 -8.24 -0.61
C LEU A 23 3.88 -7.91 -2.06
N SER A 24 5.03 -8.39 -2.53
CA SER A 24 5.50 -8.18 -3.91
C SER A 24 5.09 -9.31 -4.86
N GLU A 25 4.45 -10.37 -4.35
CA GLU A 25 4.03 -11.53 -5.13
C GLU A 25 2.61 -11.35 -5.66
N TYR A 26 2.47 -11.35 -6.98
CA TYR A 26 1.20 -11.28 -7.68
C TYR A 26 1.35 -11.80 -9.10
N ASP A 27 0.24 -12.16 -9.75
CA ASP A 27 0.24 -12.50 -11.16
C ASP A 27 0.33 -11.23 -12.01
N PHE A 28 1.44 -11.04 -12.69
CA PHE A 28 1.66 -9.90 -13.59
C PHE A 28 0.53 -9.74 -14.61
N ASN A 29 0.05 -10.84 -15.18
CA ASN A 29 -0.99 -10.82 -16.20
C ASN A 29 -2.38 -10.47 -15.65
N SER A 30 -2.56 -10.47 -14.33
CA SER A 30 -3.81 -10.04 -13.69
C SER A 30 -3.92 -8.51 -13.56
N VAL A 31 -2.84 -7.78 -13.83
CA VAL A 31 -2.77 -6.33 -13.68
C VAL A 31 -2.96 -5.68 -15.05
N PRO A 32 -3.96 -4.79 -15.20
CA PRO A 32 -4.18 -4.07 -16.45
C PRO A 32 -2.99 -3.19 -16.85
N ASP A 33 -2.88 -2.90 -18.13
CA ASP A 33 -1.92 -1.91 -18.64
C ASP A 33 -2.23 -0.53 -18.03
N ALA A 34 -1.20 0.12 -17.53
CA ALA A 34 -1.31 1.41 -16.85
C ALA A 34 -0.62 2.57 -17.62
N SER A 35 -0.35 2.39 -18.91
CA SER A 35 0.41 3.34 -19.72
C SER A 35 -0.23 4.73 -19.85
N GLU A 36 -1.56 4.83 -19.69
CA GLU A 36 -2.30 6.08 -19.78
C GLU A 36 -2.66 6.68 -18.40
N MET A 37 -2.20 6.06 -17.30
CA MET A 37 -2.55 6.50 -15.95
C MET A 37 -1.66 7.63 -15.44
N ASN A 38 -2.28 8.54 -14.68
CA ASN A 38 -1.62 9.57 -13.89
C ASN A 38 -1.80 9.23 -12.41
N ILE A 39 -0.72 8.98 -11.71
CA ILE A 39 -0.74 8.51 -10.32
C ILE A 39 -0.07 9.52 -9.41
N GLY A 40 -0.75 9.89 -8.33
CA GLY A 40 -0.17 10.68 -7.26
C GLY A 40 0.32 9.78 -6.12
N ILE A 41 1.45 10.13 -5.55
CA ILE A 41 1.99 9.47 -4.36
C ILE A 41 2.29 10.54 -3.30
N VAL A 42 1.71 10.36 -2.13
CA VAL A 42 2.06 11.17 -0.95
C VAL A 42 2.84 10.27 0.01
N VAL A 43 4.06 10.67 0.33
CA VAL A 43 4.95 9.89 1.20
C VAL A 43 5.31 10.68 2.46
N ALA A 44 5.18 10.03 3.61
CA ALA A 44 5.57 10.61 4.89
C ALA A 44 7.10 10.54 5.09
N GLU A 45 7.68 11.62 5.63
CA GLU A 45 9.12 11.69 5.91
C GLU A 45 9.50 10.93 7.19
N GLY A 46 8.59 10.75 8.12
CA GLY A 46 8.82 9.96 9.34
C GLY A 46 9.18 8.51 9.01
N ASN A 47 10.19 7.95 9.70
CA ASN A 47 10.79 6.65 9.39
C ASN A 47 11.27 6.55 7.93
N LYS A 48 12.07 7.52 7.53
CA LYS A 48 12.53 7.71 6.15
C LYS A 48 13.23 6.49 5.56
N ASN A 49 13.98 5.76 6.38
CA ASN A 49 14.64 4.50 5.98
C ASN A 49 13.61 3.44 5.48
N ILE A 50 12.37 3.51 5.92
CA ILE A 50 11.26 2.65 5.49
C ILE A 50 10.50 3.28 4.33
N THR A 51 10.07 4.54 4.51
CA THR A 51 9.17 5.18 3.54
C THR A 51 9.81 5.40 2.17
N GLU A 52 11.12 5.65 2.09
CA GLU A 52 11.82 5.74 0.81
C GLU A 52 11.85 4.40 0.06
N LYS A 53 11.98 3.29 0.78
CA LYS A 53 11.91 1.94 0.17
C LYS A 53 10.50 1.62 -0.34
N LEU A 54 9.47 2.05 0.40
CA LEU A 54 8.09 1.92 -0.06
C LEU A 54 7.86 2.73 -1.34
N LEU A 55 8.37 3.95 -1.38
CA LEU A 55 8.28 4.83 -2.56
C LEU A 55 8.98 4.22 -3.76
N GLU A 56 10.20 3.70 -3.59
CA GLU A 56 10.95 3.03 -4.65
C GLU A 56 10.16 1.83 -5.19
N GLY A 57 9.63 0.98 -4.31
CA GLY A 57 8.81 -0.16 -4.71
C GLY A 57 7.56 0.25 -5.48
N ALA A 58 6.85 1.27 -5.01
CA ALA A 58 5.65 1.77 -5.68
C ALA A 58 5.97 2.32 -7.08
N CYS A 59 6.98 3.19 -7.21
CA CYS A 59 7.39 3.76 -8.49
C CYS A 59 7.83 2.67 -9.48
N ASN A 60 8.70 1.76 -9.05
CA ASN A 60 9.18 0.68 -9.91
C ASN A 60 8.05 -0.23 -10.39
N THR A 61 7.09 -0.54 -9.53
CA THR A 61 5.95 -1.38 -9.89
C THR A 61 4.99 -0.66 -10.84
N LEU A 62 4.71 0.62 -10.60
CA LEU A 62 3.91 1.43 -11.54
C LEU A 62 4.55 1.48 -12.92
N GLU A 63 5.84 1.75 -13.00
CA GLU A 63 6.58 1.80 -14.27
C GLU A 63 6.63 0.43 -14.96
N LYS A 64 6.78 -0.65 -14.20
CA LYS A 64 6.72 -2.02 -14.70
C LYS A 64 5.41 -2.33 -15.43
N HIS A 65 4.31 -1.71 -15.02
CA HIS A 65 2.99 -1.85 -15.66
C HIS A 65 2.66 -0.74 -16.66
N GLY A 66 3.63 0.09 -16.99
CA GLY A 66 3.53 1.04 -18.08
C GLY A 66 3.30 2.49 -17.68
N VAL A 67 3.13 2.82 -16.40
CA VAL A 67 3.00 4.22 -15.98
C VAL A 67 4.28 4.98 -16.33
N LYS A 68 4.15 6.08 -17.07
CA LYS A 68 5.30 6.89 -17.44
C LYS A 68 5.83 7.65 -16.22
N PRO A 69 7.17 7.75 -16.03
CA PRO A 69 7.74 8.46 -14.89
C PRO A 69 7.22 9.89 -14.72
N GLU A 70 7.03 10.61 -15.82
CA GLU A 70 6.47 11.98 -15.82
C GLU A 70 5.02 12.05 -15.37
N ASN A 71 4.30 10.93 -15.35
CA ASN A 71 2.92 10.82 -14.89
C ASN A 71 2.80 10.32 -13.46
N ILE A 72 3.91 10.21 -12.75
CA ILE A 72 3.97 9.91 -11.32
C ILE A 72 4.32 11.19 -10.57
N VAL A 73 3.37 11.73 -9.82
CA VAL A 73 3.57 12.94 -9.01
C VAL A 73 3.84 12.54 -7.57
N VAL A 74 5.03 12.82 -7.08
CA VAL A 74 5.43 12.50 -5.70
C VAL A 74 5.47 13.78 -4.87
N LYS A 75 4.76 13.78 -3.74
CA LYS A 75 4.79 14.86 -2.74
C LYS A 75 5.09 14.29 -1.36
N ARG A 76 5.82 15.04 -0.56
CA ARG A 76 6.22 14.65 0.79
C ARG A 76 5.46 15.44 1.85
N VAL A 77 5.13 14.75 2.95
CA VAL A 77 4.52 15.33 4.15
C VAL A 77 5.36 14.97 5.38
N PRO A 78 5.32 15.76 6.47
CA PRO A 78 6.18 15.52 7.63
C PRO A 78 5.99 14.16 8.28
N GLY A 79 4.77 13.76 8.54
CA GLY A 79 4.46 12.50 9.22
C GLY A 79 3.25 11.81 8.63
N SER A 80 2.95 10.62 9.14
CA SER A 80 1.83 9.81 8.61
C SER A 80 0.48 10.47 8.83
N PHE A 81 0.28 11.22 9.92
CA PHE A 81 -0.97 11.90 10.18
C PHE A 81 -1.32 12.96 9.10
N GLU A 82 -0.31 13.57 8.47
CA GLU A 82 -0.47 14.57 7.44
C GLU A 82 -0.78 13.98 6.04
N LEU A 83 -0.73 12.65 5.90
CA LEU A 83 -1.02 11.96 4.63
C LEU A 83 -2.43 12.28 4.11
N THR A 84 -3.43 12.33 4.98
CA THR A 84 -4.81 12.63 4.57
C THR A 84 -4.93 14.01 3.94
N PHE A 85 -4.38 15.04 4.57
CA PHE A 85 -4.39 16.39 4.01
C PHE A 85 -3.60 16.45 2.69
N GLY A 86 -2.42 15.86 2.66
CA GLY A 86 -1.59 15.82 1.46
C GLY A 86 -2.29 15.13 0.28
N ALA A 87 -2.93 14.00 0.54
CA ALA A 87 -3.67 13.26 -0.47
C ALA A 87 -4.88 14.05 -1.01
N LYS A 88 -5.62 14.69 -0.12
CA LYS A 88 -6.75 15.56 -0.49
C LYS A 88 -6.29 16.70 -1.40
N ARG A 89 -5.25 17.42 -0.99
CA ARG A 89 -4.71 18.56 -1.77
C ARG A 89 -4.20 18.12 -3.13
N LEU A 90 -3.51 16.99 -3.19
CA LEU A 90 -3.00 16.46 -4.45
C LEU A 90 -4.13 16.11 -5.41
N ALA A 91 -5.17 15.45 -4.92
CA ALA A 91 -6.35 15.10 -5.72
C ALA A 91 -7.12 16.34 -6.22
N GLU A 92 -7.15 17.42 -5.44
CA GLU A 92 -7.84 18.66 -5.82
C GLU A 92 -7.06 19.53 -6.81
N THR A 93 -5.74 19.39 -6.83
CA THR A 93 -4.85 20.30 -7.62
C THR A 93 -4.26 19.64 -8.85
N LYS A 94 -4.41 18.34 -9.01
CA LYS A 94 -3.90 17.56 -10.15
C LYS A 94 -4.99 16.66 -10.69
N GLU A 95 -4.97 16.44 -12.00
CA GLU A 95 -5.80 15.42 -12.64
C GLU A 95 -5.12 14.06 -12.49
N LEU A 96 -5.60 13.27 -11.54
CA LEU A 96 -5.05 11.96 -11.20
C LEU A 96 -6.10 10.88 -11.32
N ASP A 97 -5.66 9.68 -11.65
CA ASP A 97 -6.50 8.48 -11.68
C ASP A 97 -6.55 7.77 -10.33
N ALA A 98 -5.50 7.91 -9.53
CA ALA A 98 -5.42 7.38 -8.17
C ALA A 98 -4.41 8.16 -7.34
N VAL A 99 -4.55 8.10 -6.02
CA VAL A 99 -3.56 8.61 -5.05
C VAL A 99 -3.15 7.48 -4.12
N ILE A 100 -1.84 7.24 -4.02
CA ILE A 100 -1.25 6.29 -3.08
C ILE A 100 -0.69 7.09 -1.90
N VAL A 101 -1.00 6.68 -0.67
CA VAL A 101 -0.34 7.21 0.53
C VAL A 101 0.63 6.17 1.08
N LEU A 102 1.85 6.59 1.34
CA LEU A 102 2.93 5.75 1.87
C LEU A 102 3.43 6.33 3.18
N GLY A 103 3.45 5.51 4.20
CA GLY A 103 3.91 5.90 5.53
C GLY A 103 4.29 4.69 6.36
N CYS A 104 4.88 4.96 7.53
CA CYS A 104 5.27 3.94 8.47
C CYS A 104 5.11 4.46 9.88
N VAL A 105 4.26 3.82 10.65
CA VAL A 105 4.07 4.10 12.09
C VAL A 105 4.52 2.86 12.86
N VAL A 106 5.48 3.06 13.75
CA VAL A 106 5.99 2.02 14.65
C VAL A 106 5.52 2.31 16.06
N ARG A 107 4.98 1.29 16.73
CA ARG A 107 4.46 1.42 18.09
C ARG A 107 5.55 1.90 19.06
N GLY A 108 5.22 2.95 19.82
CA GLY A 108 6.04 3.47 20.92
C GLY A 108 5.45 3.15 22.27
N ASP A 109 5.88 3.90 23.30
CA ASP A 109 5.49 3.66 24.70
C ASP A 109 4.12 4.22 25.05
N THR A 110 3.55 5.06 24.20
CA THR A 110 2.28 5.75 24.48
C THR A 110 1.19 5.35 23.49
N PRO A 111 -0.09 5.67 23.78
CA PRO A 111 -1.19 5.41 22.85
C PRO A 111 -1.14 6.21 21.55
N HIS A 112 -0.17 7.08 21.36
CA HIS A 112 -0.01 7.91 20.16
C HIS A 112 -0.09 7.10 18.85
N PHE A 113 0.51 5.92 18.83
CA PHE A 113 0.45 4.97 17.71
C PHE A 113 -1.00 4.67 17.31
N ASP A 114 -1.86 4.37 18.28
CA ASP A 114 -3.25 3.99 18.02
C ASP A 114 -4.04 5.16 17.42
N TYR A 115 -3.81 6.37 17.92
CA TYR A 115 -4.49 7.57 17.41
C TYR A 115 -4.03 7.95 16.02
N VAL A 116 -2.73 7.88 15.74
CA VAL A 116 -2.20 8.16 14.40
C VAL A 116 -2.74 7.16 13.39
N CYS A 117 -2.67 5.86 13.70
CA CYS A 117 -3.15 4.81 12.81
C CYS A 117 -4.65 4.93 12.54
N SER A 118 -5.46 5.14 13.59
CA SER A 118 -6.90 5.32 13.46
C SER A 118 -7.24 6.57 12.66
N GLY A 119 -6.56 7.68 12.92
CA GLY A 119 -6.80 8.95 12.23
C GLY A 119 -6.51 8.86 10.73
N VAL A 120 -5.39 8.26 10.35
CA VAL A 120 -5.05 8.07 8.93
C VAL A 120 -6.04 7.11 8.26
N THR A 121 -6.35 5.99 8.91
CA THR A 121 -7.32 5.02 8.39
C THR A 121 -8.67 5.67 8.12
N GLN A 122 -9.21 6.41 9.09
CA GLN A 122 -10.46 7.13 8.94
C GLN A 122 -10.38 8.18 7.81
N GLY A 123 -9.30 8.97 7.79
CA GLY A 123 -9.12 10.02 6.78
C GLY A 123 -9.07 9.47 5.36
N ILE A 124 -8.32 8.42 5.11
CA ILE A 124 -8.25 7.80 3.79
C ILE A 124 -9.58 7.12 3.41
N THR A 125 -10.26 6.49 4.37
CA THR A 125 -11.61 5.95 4.13
C THR A 125 -12.57 7.05 3.68
N GLU A 126 -12.57 8.19 4.34
CA GLU A 126 -13.43 9.33 3.98
C GLU A 126 -13.09 9.89 2.59
N LEU A 127 -11.82 9.99 2.23
CA LEU A 127 -11.41 10.42 0.90
C LEU A 127 -11.94 9.49 -0.19
N ASN A 128 -11.92 8.18 0.03
CA ASN A 128 -12.50 7.22 -0.90
C ASN A 128 -14.03 7.36 -1.07
N LEU A 129 -14.71 7.88 -0.05
CA LEU A 129 -16.15 8.15 -0.11
C LEU A 129 -16.49 9.51 -0.74
N MET A 130 -15.56 10.48 -0.64
CA MET A 130 -15.77 11.85 -1.10
C MET A 130 -15.39 12.09 -2.56
N TYR A 131 -14.43 11.34 -3.08
CA TYR A 131 -13.87 11.53 -4.42
C TYR A 131 -14.10 10.31 -5.30
N ASP A 132 -14.16 10.52 -6.61
CA ASP A 132 -14.37 9.45 -7.60
C ASP A 132 -13.07 8.72 -7.99
N ILE A 133 -11.94 9.09 -7.43
CA ILE A 133 -10.67 8.39 -7.61
C ILE A 133 -10.33 7.56 -6.38
N PRO A 134 -9.68 6.39 -6.54
CA PRO A 134 -9.26 5.59 -5.39
C PRO A 134 -8.06 6.19 -4.66
N PHE A 135 -8.12 6.11 -3.34
CA PHE A 135 -7.01 6.44 -2.42
C PHE A 135 -6.50 5.14 -1.81
N ILE A 136 -5.24 4.84 -2.02
CA ILE A 136 -4.64 3.55 -1.68
C ILE A 136 -3.83 3.67 -0.39
N PHE A 137 -4.13 2.80 0.56
CA PHE A 137 -3.54 2.78 1.89
C PHE A 137 -2.25 1.97 1.90
N GLY A 138 -1.12 2.65 1.72
CA GLY A 138 0.22 2.08 1.79
C GLY A 138 0.92 2.41 3.10
N LEU A 139 0.18 2.45 4.22
CA LEU A 139 0.70 2.74 5.54
C LEU A 139 1.07 1.45 6.26
N LEU A 140 2.34 1.32 6.65
CA LEU A 140 2.77 0.29 7.58
C LEU A 140 2.44 0.71 9.02
N THR A 141 1.81 -0.19 9.76
CA THR A 141 1.45 -0.03 11.16
C THR A 141 2.00 -1.23 11.93
N THR A 142 3.17 -1.09 12.50
CA THR A 142 3.93 -2.21 13.05
C THR A 142 4.27 -2.00 14.52
N ASP A 143 4.46 -3.10 15.24
CA ASP A 143 4.87 -3.06 16.64
C ASP A 143 6.37 -2.80 16.77
N THR A 144 7.15 -3.23 15.77
CA THR A 144 8.62 -3.10 15.78
C THR A 144 9.13 -2.58 14.43
N MET A 145 10.31 -1.95 14.45
CA MET A 145 11.00 -1.52 13.24
C MET A 145 11.33 -2.70 12.32
N GLN A 146 11.70 -3.85 12.89
CA GLN A 146 12.00 -5.06 12.11
C GLN A 146 10.78 -5.51 11.28
N GLN A 147 9.59 -5.43 11.84
CA GLN A 147 8.37 -5.74 11.10
C GLN A 147 8.15 -4.80 9.91
N SER A 148 8.53 -3.53 10.05
CA SER A 148 8.48 -2.56 8.96
C SER A 148 9.54 -2.85 7.89
N GLU A 149 10.77 -3.15 8.29
CA GLU A 149 11.84 -3.53 7.36
C GLU A 149 11.48 -4.79 6.57
N ASP A 150 10.88 -5.77 7.23
CA ASP A 150 10.40 -7.01 6.59
C ASP A 150 9.37 -6.76 5.49
N ARG A 151 8.64 -5.63 5.56
CA ARG A 151 7.56 -5.24 4.64
C ARG A 151 7.91 -4.07 3.71
N ALA A 152 9.15 -3.63 3.77
CA ALA A 152 9.68 -2.57 2.92
C ALA A 152 10.84 -3.09 2.04
N GLY A 153 10.61 -4.21 1.38
CA GLY A 153 11.59 -4.91 0.55
C GLY A 153 12.39 -5.99 1.26
N GLY A 154 11.99 -6.35 2.49
CA GLY A 154 12.59 -7.43 3.26
C GLY A 154 11.87 -8.76 3.08
N ARG A 155 11.79 -9.53 4.16
CA ARG A 155 11.29 -10.92 4.19
C ARG A 155 9.91 -11.11 3.57
N TYR A 156 9.02 -10.13 3.75
CA TYR A 156 7.64 -10.19 3.27
C TYR A 156 7.37 -9.31 2.05
N GLY A 157 8.40 -8.93 1.31
CA GLY A 157 8.27 -8.09 0.13
C GLY A 157 8.10 -6.61 0.46
N ASN A 158 7.42 -5.88 -0.41
CA ASN A 158 7.32 -4.43 -0.32
C ASN A 158 5.86 -3.97 -0.39
N LYS A 159 5.39 -3.29 0.65
CA LYS A 159 4.04 -2.70 0.71
C LYS A 159 3.81 -1.67 -0.41
N GLY A 160 4.86 -1.02 -0.88
CA GLY A 160 4.78 -0.11 -2.03
C GLY A 160 4.40 -0.82 -3.32
N ASP A 161 4.93 -2.02 -3.56
CA ASP A 161 4.57 -2.86 -4.70
C ASP A 161 3.09 -3.23 -4.65
N GLU A 162 2.61 -3.70 -3.50
CA GLU A 162 1.19 -4.03 -3.29
C GLU A 162 0.29 -2.82 -3.52
N ALA A 163 0.67 -1.65 -3.00
CA ALA A 163 -0.09 -0.43 -3.16
C ALA A 163 -0.18 0.00 -4.64
N ALA A 164 0.90 -0.12 -5.39
CA ALA A 164 0.92 0.19 -6.82
C ALA A 164 -0.01 -0.74 -7.62
N VAL A 165 0.07 -2.04 -7.39
CA VAL A 165 -0.82 -3.03 -8.02
C VAL A 165 -2.28 -2.74 -7.67
N THR A 166 -2.56 -2.46 -6.41
CA THR A 166 -3.90 -2.10 -5.94
C THR A 166 -4.43 -0.85 -6.63
N ALA A 167 -3.60 0.19 -6.77
CA ALA A 167 -3.98 1.41 -7.47
C ALA A 167 -4.40 1.14 -8.90
N ILE A 168 -3.59 0.40 -9.66
CA ILE A 168 -3.87 0.07 -11.07
C ILE A 168 -5.18 -0.72 -11.18
N LYS A 169 -5.37 -1.71 -10.33
CA LYS A 169 -6.61 -2.51 -10.33
C LYS A 169 -7.84 -1.67 -10.00
N MET A 170 -7.73 -0.75 -9.02
CA MET A 170 -8.85 0.08 -8.60
C MET A 170 -9.19 1.17 -9.61
N VAL A 171 -8.24 1.69 -10.35
CA VAL A 171 -8.52 2.60 -11.49
C VAL A 171 -9.35 1.91 -12.56
N ASN A 172 -9.14 0.61 -12.77
CA ASN A 172 -9.87 -0.20 -13.75
C ASN A 172 -11.14 -0.87 -13.18
N PHE A 173 -11.47 -0.62 -11.92
CA PHE A 173 -12.67 -1.18 -11.33
C PHE A 173 -13.91 -0.58 -11.99
N SER A 174 -14.77 -1.46 -12.52
CA SER A 174 -16.06 -1.11 -13.11
C SER A 174 -17.16 -1.96 -12.49
N ALA A 175 -18.22 -1.32 -12.15
CA ALA A 175 -19.40 -2.00 -11.61
C ALA A 175 -20.25 -2.65 -12.73
#